data_0264eb795a85ea3eae008727bbae4550
#
_entry.id   0264eb795a85ea3eae008727bbae4550
#
_cell.length_a   1.000
_cell.length_b   1.000
_cell.length_c   1.000
_cell.angle_alpha   90.00
_cell.angle_beta   90.00
_cell.angle_gamma   90.00
#
_symmetry.space_group_name_H-M   'P 1'
#
loop_
_entity.id
_entity.type
_entity.pdbx_description
1 polymer ?
#
loop_
_entity_poly.entity_id
_entity_poly.type
_entity_poly.pdbx_seq_one_letter_code
_entity_poly.pdbx_strand_id
1 'polypeptide(L)'
;VLFLTLLLVAAAFAAGEAQLQEAELQKEFQVEYTEGSYDSYLNFLKGYFVEESNRNYPLFKQCDSRWANDVISTKTLCQVGCLENSVSMALNGLGKSIDGTPVNPHVLNTWLRGHGGYTGNLFIWGSVESSFSLSYQGQFKDVTGYANNDSYVVILNVHNGGHWVLATSYSGGTWKVNDPGYQTTSYTNSEVSLGAVYKLR
;
A
#
# COMPACT_ATOMS: atom_id res chain seq x y z
N VAL A 1 -21.46 4.31 29.50
CA VAL A 1 -21.02 4.10 28.10
C VAL A 1 -20.35 5.37 27.59
N LEU A 2 -20.93 6.57 27.76
CA LEU A 2 -20.37 7.85 27.33
C LEU A 2 -18.99 8.15 27.94
N PHE A 3 -18.76 7.77 29.21
CA PHE A 3 -17.50 7.98 29.91
C PHE A 3 -16.33 7.11 29.41
N LEU A 4 -16.62 5.91 28.90
CA LEU A 4 -15.58 4.99 28.42
C LEU A 4 -15.06 5.43 27.02
N THR A 5 -15.93 5.98 26.20
CA THR A 5 -15.56 6.52 24.88
C THR A 5 -14.68 7.78 24.99
N LEU A 6 -14.98 8.67 25.93
CA LEU A 6 -14.13 9.86 26.19
C LEU A 6 -12.72 9.48 26.69
N LEU A 7 -12.61 8.42 27.50
CA LEU A 7 -11.32 7.95 28.05
C LEU A 7 -10.43 7.29 26.97
N LEU A 8 -11.02 6.59 25.99
CA LEU A 8 -10.28 5.95 24.90
C LEU A 8 -9.76 7.00 23.88
N VAL A 9 -10.55 8.04 23.63
CA VAL A 9 -10.13 9.16 22.76
C VAL A 9 -9.05 10.01 23.46
N ALA A 10 -9.20 10.28 24.77
CA ALA A 10 -8.21 11.05 25.54
C ALA A 10 -6.86 10.32 25.69
N ALA A 11 -6.84 8.99 25.67
CA ALA A 11 -5.61 8.20 25.73
C ALA A 11 -4.80 8.21 24.42
N ALA A 12 -5.43 8.54 23.28
CA ALA A 12 -4.77 8.63 21.96
C ALA A 12 -4.13 10.01 21.71
N PHE A 13 -4.42 11.00 22.55
CA PHE A 13 -3.99 12.39 22.33
C PHE A 13 -3.24 12.95 23.55
N ALA A 14 -1.96 12.78 23.59
CA ALA A 14 -1.08 13.56 24.47
C ALA A 14 -0.74 14.88 23.78
N ALA A 15 -1.46 15.94 24.10
CA ALA A 15 -1.19 17.38 24.02
C ALA A 15 -2.23 18.20 23.23
N GLY A 16 -2.71 19.24 23.85
CA GLY A 16 -3.38 20.49 23.47
C GLY A 16 -4.06 20.76 22.12
N GLU A 17 -3.60 20.22 21.03
CA GLU A 17 -4.19 20.38 19.68
C GLU A 17 -5.41 19.48 19.44
N ALA A 18 -5.54 18.40 20.18
CA ALA A 18 -6.61 17.42 20.06
C ALA A 18 -7.99 17.97 20.48
N GLN A 19 -8.04 18.86 21.47
CA GLN A 19 -9.33 19.41 21.96
C GLN A 19 -9.99 20.37 20.96
N LEU A 20 -9.22 21.07 20.15
CA LEU A 20 -9.75 21.95 19.10
C LEU A 20 -10.27 21.12 17.90
N GLN A 21 -9.59 20.04 17.54
CA GLN A 21 -10.00 19.13 16.46
C GLN A 21 -11.25 18.31 16.84
N GLU A 22 -11.38 17.89 18.09
CA GLU A 22 -12.56 17.20 18.60
C GLU A 22 -13.81 18.08 18.58
N ALA A 23 -13.67 19.37 18.92
CA ALA A 23 -14.77 20.34 18.88
C ALA A 23 -15.21 20.69 17.46
N GLU A 24 -14.31 20.70 16.47
CA GLU A 24 -14.64 20.87 15.06
C GLU A 24 -15.31 19.62 14.48
N LEU A 25 -14.81 18.44 14.82
CA LEU A 25 -15.39 17.14 14.41
C LEU A 25 -16.82 16.96 14.96
N GLN A 26 -17.07 17.39 16.21
CA GLN A 26 -18.42 17.34 16.79
C GLN A 26 -19.40 18.33 16.15
N LYS A 27 -18.91 19.43 15.59
CA LYS A 27 -19.76 20.39 14.84
C LYS A 27 -20.17 19.87 13.46
N GLU A 28 -19.31 19.10 12.81
CA GLU A 28 -19.58 18.54 11.48
C GLU A 28 -20.47 17.28 11.56
N PHE A 29 -20.49 16.61 12.71
CA PHE A 29 -21.29 15.41 12.97
C PHE A 29 -22.46 15.71 13.91
N GLN A 30 -23.48 16.41 13.41
CA GLN A 30 -24.77 16.47 14.08
C GLN A 30 -25.52 15.14 13.90
N VAL A 31 -25.27 14.17 14.78
CA VAL A 31 -25.98 12.88 14.76
C VAL A 31 -26.79 12.72 16.02
N GLU A 32 -28.11 12.59 15.84
CA GLU A 32 -29.01 12.08 16.84
C GLU A 32 -28.72 10.59 17.05
N TYR A 33 -28.29 10.20 18.25
CA TYR A 33 -27.84 8.85 18.57
C TYR A 33 -28.95 7.82 18.43
N THR A 34 -28.93 7.04 17.37
CA THR A 34 -29.62 5.74 17.28
C THR A 34 -28.58 4.63 17.27
N GLU A 35 -28.94 3.41 17.71
CA GLU A 35 -28.02 2.28 17.89
C GLU A 35 -27.19 1.89 16.64
N GLY A 36 -27.62 2.30 15.42
CA GLY A 36 -26.88 2.15 14.17
C GLY A 36 -25.84 3.25 13.89
N SER A 37 -25.79 4.32 14.70
CA SER A 37 -24.88 5.46 14.47
C SER A 37 -23.45 5.22 15.00
N TYR A 38 -23.27 4.29 15.95
CA TYR A 38 -21.97 3.99 16.55
C TYR A 38 -20.99 3.35 15.56
N ASP A 39 -21.47 2.39 14.77
CA ASP A 39 -20.64 1.76 13.74
C ASP A 39 -20.29 2.74 12.61
N SER A 40 -21.24 3.63 12.27
CA SER A 40 -20.99 4.70 11.29
C SER A 40 -19.99 5.73 11.82
N TYR A 41 -20.07 6.07 13.12
CA TYR A 41 -19.12 6.94 13.80
C TYR A 41 -17.71 6.31 13.91
N LEU A 42 -17.64 5.02 14.25
CA LEU A 42 -16.37 4.28 14.28
C LEU A 42 -15.73 4.18 12.88
N ASN A 43 -16.53 3.99 11.83
CA ASN A 43 -16.06 3.97 10.45
C ASN A 43 -15.62 5.35 9.97
N PHE A 44 -16.30 6.41 10.39
CA PHE A 44 -15.90 7.80 10.17
C PHE A 44 -14.58 8.09 10.90
N LEU A 45 -14.46 7.75 12.18
CA LEU A 45 -13.22 7.91 12.95
C LEU A 45 -12.07 7.09 12.36
N LYS A 46 -12.31 5.86 11.89
CA LYS A 46 -11.30 5.06 11.17
C LYS A 46 -10.84 5.73 9.87
N GLY A 47 -11.69 6.51 9.22
CA GLY A 47 -11.33 7.30 8.04
C GLY A 47 -10.51 8.56 8.38
N TYR A 48 -10.69 9.11 9.57
CA TYR A 48 -9.96 10.30 10.06
C TYR A 48 -8.66 9.96 10.77
N PHE A 49 -8.66 8.91 11.61
CA PHE A 49 -7.46 8.39 12.24
C PHE A 49 -6.84 7.33 11.35
N VAL A 50 -6.26 7.80 10.25
CA VAL A 50 -5.40 6.98 9.44
C VAL A 50 -4.15 6.71 10.27
N GLU A 51 -4.08 5.56 10.94
CA GLU A 51 -2.77 5.03 11.30
C GLU A 51 -1.99 4.91 9.99
N GLU A 52 -1.03 5.78 9.78
CA GLU A 52 -0.07 5.58 8.71
C GLU A 52 0.49 4.17 8.93
N SER A 53 0.40 3.32 7.91
CA SER A 53 1.03 2.01 7.98
C SER A 53 2.45 2.21 8.51
N ASN A 54 2.77 1.63 9.67
CA ASN A 54 4.09 1.72 10.30
C ASN A 54 5.20 1.04 9.48
N ARG A 55 4.86 0.57 8.26
CA ARG A 55 5.81 -0.10 7.39
C ARG A 55 6.70 0.90 6.68
N ASN A 56 7.97 0.79 6.93
CA ASN A 56 8.98 1.54 6.21
C ASN A 56 9.30 0.83 4.88
N TYR A 57 8.55 1.15 3.83
CA TYR A 57 8.83 0.66 2.48
C TYR A 57 9.98 1.45 1.85
N PRO A 58 11.09 0.82 1.43
CA PRO A 58 12.14 1.53 0.71
C PRO A 58 11.63 1.99 -0.65
N LEU A 59 12.18 3.08 -1.19
CA LEU A 59 11.94 3.50 -2.57
C LEU A 59 12.99 2.89 -3.50
N PHE A 60 12.58 1.98 -4.38
CA PHE A 60 13.43 1.41 -5.43
C PHE A 60 13.02 1.95 -6.79
N LYS A 61 13.91 2.70 -7.43
CA LYS A 61 13.70 3.22 -8.79
C LYS A 61 14.05 2.16 -9.82
N GLN A 62 13.15 1.91 -10.79
CA GLN A 62 13.36 0.88 -11.81
C GLN A 62 14.58 1.14 -12.71
N CYS A 63 15.00 2.40 -12.86
CA CYS A 63 16.18 2.80 -13.62
C CYS A 63 17.42 3.07 -12.75
N ASP A 64 17.44 2.61 -11.50
CA ASP A 64 18.63 2.67 -10.64
C ASP A 64 19.75 1.82 -11.28
N SER A 65 20.96 2.37 -11.36
CA SER A 65 22.12 1.72 -12.00
C SER A 65 22.46 0.33 -11.48
N ARG A 66 22.04 0.02 -10.25
CA ARG A 66 22.28 -1.29 -9.60
C ARG A 66 21.53 -2.44 -10.28
N TRP A 67 20.40 -2.17 -10.95
CA TRP A 67 19.53 -3.17 -11.57
C TRP A 67 18.84 -2.73 -12.86
N ALA A 68 19.05 -1.49 -13.30
CA ALA A 68 18.40 -0.91 -14.50
C ALA A 68 18.53 -1.80 -15.75
N ASN A 69 19.66 -2.49 -15.89
CA ASN A 69 19.99 -3.33 -17.05
C ASN A 69 19.63 -4.81 -16.86
N ASP A 70 19.08 -5.17 -15.70
CA ASP A 70 18.63 -6.54 -15.46
C ASP A 70 17.48 -6.87 -16.38
N VAL A 71 17.58 -7.99 -17.09
CA VAL A 71 16.58 -8.40 -18.08
C VAL A 71 15.51 -9.26 -17.42
N ILE A 72 14.24 -8.96 -17.68
CA ILE A 72 13.10 -9.83 -17.33
C ILE A 72 13.04 -11.02 -18.30
N SER A 73 12.78 -10.75 -19.57
CA SER A 73 12.81 -11.72 -20.67
C SER A 73 13.52 -11.12 -21.88
N THR A 74 12.91 -10.13 -22.50
CA THR A 74 13.46 -9.38 -23.67
C THR A 74 13.66 -7.91 -23.36
N LYS A 75 13.14 -7.41 -22.24
CA LYS A 75 13.24 -6.01 -21.81
C LYS A 75 13.84 -5.93 -20.42
N THR A 76 14.46 -4.78 -20.13
CA THR A 76 15.11 -4.54 -18.84
C THR A 76 14.13 -4.03 -17.77
N LEU A 77 14.54 -4.10 -16.50
CA LEU A 77 13.79 -3.50 -15.39
C LEU A 77 13.55 -2.01 -15.63
N CYS A 78 14.54 -1.27 -16.14
CA CYS A 78 14.35 0.15 -16.45
C CYS A 78 13.24 0.38 -17.47
N GLN A 79 13.05 -0.52 -18.42
CA GLN A 79 12.04 -0.37 -19.48
C GLN A 79 10.62 -0.77 -19.06
N VAL A 80 10.48 -1.82 -18.24
CA VAL A 80 9.16 -2.42 -17.93
C VAL A 80 9.00 -2.92 -16.48
N GLY A 81 9.94 -2.61 -15.60
CA GLY A 81 10.02 -3.18 -14.25
C GLY A 81 9.15 -2.50 -13.19
N CYS A 82 8.22 -1.61 -13.53
CA CYS A 82 7.46 -0.86 -12.53
C CYS A 82 6.73 -1.77 -11.52
N LEU A 83 6.06 -2.83 -12.00
CA LEU A 83 5.36 -3.77 -11.14
C LEU A 83 6.33 -4.60 -10.28
N GLU A 84 7.38 -5.16 -10.90
CA GLU A 84 8.40 -5.94 -10.19
C GLU A 84 9.06 -5.11 -9.08
N ASN A 85 9.44 -3.85 -9.37
CA ASN A 85 10.02 -2.95 -8.38
C ASN A 85 9.02 -2.61 -7.25
N SER A 86 7.72 -2.44 -7.57
CA SER A 86 6.67 -2.23 -6.56
C SER A 86 6.53 -3.44 -5.63
N VAL A 87 6.57 -4.65 -6.17
CA VAL A 87 6.59 -5.91 -5.39
C VAL A 87 7.87 -6.01 -4.56
N SER A 88 9.03 -5.68 -5.13
CA SER A 88 10.32 -5.66 -4.41
C SER A 88 10.30 -4.73 -3.20
N MET A 89 9.77 -3.51 -3.35
CA MET A 89 9.60 -2.55 -2.26
C MET A 89 8.69 -3.11 -1.16
N ALA A 90 7.58 -3.73 -1.54
CA ALA A 90 6.66 -4.36 -0.60
C ALA A 90 7.34 -5.50 0.18
N LEU A 91 7.98 -6.44 -0.50
CA LEU A 91 8.66 -7.57 0.12
C LEU A 91 9.80 -7.12 1.03
N ASN A 92 10.59 -6.13 0.62
CA ASN A 92 11.65 -5.58 1.46
C ASN A 92 11.08 -4.94 2.74
N GLY A 93 10.06 -4.09 2.64
CA GLY A 93 9.42 -3.45 3.79
C GLY A 93 8.72 -4.45 4.71
N LEU A 94 8.37 -5.65 4.21
CA LEU A 94 7.91 -6.79 5.00
C LEU A 94 9.06 -7.61 5.62
N GLY A 95 10.31 -7.19 5.48
CA GLY A 95 11.49 -7.89 5.99
C GLY A 95 11.79 -9.21 5.28
N LYS A 96 11.27 -9.41 4.05
CA LYS A 96 11.50 -10.65 3.30
C LYS A 96 12.92 -10.69 2.70
N SER A 97 13.46 -11.90 2.60
CA SER A 97 14.79 -12.18 2.04
C SER A 97 14.74 -13.41 1.14
N ILE A 98 15.70 -13.51 0.23
CA ILE A 98 15.96 -14.66 -0.63
C ILE A 98 17.40 -15.11 -0.33
N ASP A 99 17.56 -16.35 0.12
CA ASP A 99 18.86 -16.93 0.52
C ASP A 99 19.65 -16.02 1.49
N GLY A 100 18.92 -15.42 2.47
CA GLY A 100 19.48 -14.52 3.47
C GLY A 100 19.75 -13.08 2.98
N THR A 101 19.56 -12.79 1.70
CA THR A 101 19.72 -11.44 1.13
C THR A 101 18.38 -10.69 1.15
N PRO A 102 18.30 -9.48 1.74
CA PRO A 102 17.07 -8.67 1.70
C PRO A 102 16.60 -8.47 0.26
N VAL A 103 15.28 -8.60 0.04
CA VAL A 103 14.69 -8.43 -1.29
C VAL A 103 14.98 -7.02 -1.81
N ASN A 104 15.44 -6.95 -3.04
CA ASN A 104 15.56 -5.75 -3.87
C ASN A 104 15.27 -6.13 -5.33
N PRO A 105 15.16 -5.18 -6.27
CA PRO A 105 14.79 -5.50 -7.65
C PRO A 105 15.71 -6.52 -8.33
N HIS A 106 17.04 -6.43 -8.11
CA HIS A 106 17.97 -7.40 -8.66
C HIS A 106 17.76 -8.83 -8.12
N VAL A 107 17.62 -8.93 -6.80
CA VAL A 107 17.45 -10.22 -6.11
C VAL A 107 16.12 -10.86 -6.48
N LEU A 108 15.02 -10.07 -6.49
CA LEU A 108 13.71 -10.58 -6.85
C LEU A 108 13.63 -10.97 -8.32
N ASN A 109 14.11 -10.15 -9.24
CA ASN A 109 14.13 -10.46 -10.67
C ASN A 109 14.89 -11.74 -10.98
N THR A 110 16.07 -11.93 -10.38
CA THR A 110 16.88 -13.15 -10.53
C THR A 110 16.10 -14.37 -10.05
N TRP A 111 15.47 -14.28 -8.90
CA TRP A 111 14.67 -15.35 -8.32
C TRP A 111 13.43 -15.67 -9.19
N LEU A 112 12.66 -14.67 -9.60
CA LEU A 112 11.46 -14.82 -10.43
C LEU A 112 11.78 -15.50 -11.78
N ARG A 113 12.89 -15.17 -12.40
CA ARG A 113 13.35 -15.80 -13.64
C ARG A 113 13.63 -17.29 -13.46
N GLY A 114 14.17 -17.69 -12.32
CA GLY A 114 14.44 -19.08 -11.99
C GLY A 114 13.22 -19.89 -11.54
N HIS A 115 12.14 -19.21 -11.13
CA HIS A 115 10.96 -19.81 -10.50
C HIS A 115 9.66 -19.60 -11.27
N GLY A 116 9.74 -19.30 -12.56
CA GLY A 116 8.54 -19.13 -13.41
C GLY A 116 7.71 -17.89 -13.04
N GLY A 117 8.35 -16.84 -12.52
CA GLY A 117 7.68 -15.62 -12.09
C GLY A 117 7.21 -14.70 -13.20
N TYR A 118 7.52 -15.05 -14.47
CA TYR A 118 7.16 -14.25 -15.63
C TYR A 118 6.56 -15.07 -16.77
N THR A 119 5.67 -14.44 -17.53
CA THR A 119 5.27 -14.87 -18.86
C THR A 119 5.69 -13.80 -19.86
N GLY A 120 6.76 -14.04 -20.63
CA GLY A 120 7.43 -13.00 -21.38
C GLY A 120 7.96 -11.89 -20.45
N ASN A 121 7.57 -10.65 -20.67
CA ASN A 121 7.93 -9.54 -19.77
C ASN A 121 6.82 -9.23 -18.74
N LEU A 122 5.80 -10.08 -18.61
CA LEU A 122 4.69 -9.88 -17.69
C LEU A 122 4.93 -10.65 -16.39
N PHE A 123 4.78 -9.97 -15.27
CA PHE A 123 4.85 -10.53 -13.92
C PHE A 123 3.64 -11.44 -13.64
N ILE A 124 3.88 -12.61 -13.05
CA ILE A 124 2.83 -13.55 -12.63
C ILE A 124 2.51 -13.30 -11.15
N TRP A 125 1.33 -12.76 -10.87
CA TRP A 125 0.92 -12.33 -9.53
C TRP A 125 1.03 -13.41 -8.45
N GLY A 126 0.68 -14.66 -8.77
CA GLY A 126 0.75 -15.79 -7.84
C GLY A 126 2.16 -16.29 -7.55
N SER A 127 3.19 -15.85 -8.32
CA SER A 127 4.54 -16.40 -8.21
C SER A 127 5.21 -16.14 -6.86
N VAL A 128 4.81 -15.09 -6.16
CA VAL A 128 5.39 -14.69 -4.86
C VAL A 128 4.61 -15.19 -3.65
N GLU A 129 3.49 -15.90 -3.83
CA GLU A 129 2.58 -16.22 -2.72
C GLU A 129 3.21 -17.14 -1.67
N SER A 130 3.55 -18.37 -2.05
CA SER A 130 4.02 -19.38 -1.09
C SER A 130 5.37 -19.04 -0.47
N SER A 131 6.29 -18.53 -1.28
CA SER A 131 7.66 -18.25 -0.86
C SER A 131 7.78 -17.07 0.09
N PHE A 132 6.82 -16.13 0.03
CA PHE A 132 6.87 -14.92 0.85
C PHE A 132 5.71 -14.80 1.85
N SER A 133 4.93 -15.88 2.05
CA SER A 133 3.77 -15.91 2.96
C SER A 133 2.73 -14.83 2.60
N LEU A 134 2.43 -14.73 1.31
CA LEU A 134 1.41 -13.85 0.76
C LEU A 134 0.26 -14.66 0.18
N SER A 135 -0.88 -14.03 -0.02
CA SER A 135 -2.02 -14.55 -0.76
C SER A 135 -2.54 -13.46 -1.69
N TYR A 136 -2.45 -13.67 -2.98
CA TYR A 136 -2.99 -12.75 -3.98
C TYR A 136 -4.53 -12.77 -3.95
N GLN A 137 -5.13 -11.61 -3.72
CA GLN A 137 -6.58 -11.48 -3.59
C GLN A 137 -7.26 -11.11 -4.91
N GLY A 138 -6.50 -10.62 -5.88
CA GLY A 138 -7.01 -10.15 -7.17
C GLY A 138 -6.75 -8.67 -7.43
N GLN A 139 -7.40 -8.18 -8.49
CA GLN A 139 -7.39 -6.76 -8.88
C GLN A 139 -8.79 -6.20 -8.78
N PHE A 140 -8.93 -5.02 -8.19
CA PHE A 140 -10.22 -4.38 -7.93
C PHE A 140 -10.18 -2.92 -8.37
N LYS A 141 -11.32 -2.39 -8.83
CA LYS A 141 -11.46 -0.95 -9.16
C LYS A 141 -11.38 -0.08 -7.93
N ASP A 142 -11.89 -0.58 -6.79
CA ASP A 142 -11.80 0.09 -5.51
C ASP A 142 -11.02 -0.80 -4.54
N VAL A 143 -9.92 -0.28 -4.01
CA VAL A 143 -9.04 -0.93 -3.03
C VAL A 143 -8.91 -0.11 -1.75
N THR A 144 -9.73 0.92 -1.56
CA THR A 144 -9.69 1.79 -0.38
C THR A 144 -9.94 1.03 0.91
N GLY A 145 -10.77 -0.02 0.89
CA GLY A 145 -11.01 -0.89 2.04
C GLY A 145 -9.81 -1.71 2.52
N TYR A 146 -8.74 -1.80 1.73
CA TYR A 146 -7.48 -2.46 2.09
C TYR A 146 -6.39 -1.48 2.52
N ALA A 147 -6.64 -0.18 2.34
CA ALA A 147 -5.69 0.87 2.66
C ALA A 147 -5.40 0.90 4.17
N ASN A 148 -4.17 1.27 4.53
CA ASN A 148 -3.73 1.45 5.93
C ASN A 148 -3.96 0.23 6.85
N ASN A 149 -4.18 -0.94 6.28
CA ASN A 149 -4.35 -2.19 7.00
C ASN A 149 -3.10 -3.05 6.81
N ASP A 150 -2.37 -3.23 7.91
CA ASP A 150 -1.11 -3.97 7.92
C ASP A 150 -1.24 -5.46 7.56
N SER A 151 -2.44 -6.00 7.43
CA SER A 151 -2.64 -7.35 6.86
C SER A 151 -2.55 -7.40 5.35
N TYR A 152 -2.47 -6.24 4.66
CA TYR A 152 -2.51 -6.18 3.20
C TYR A 152 -1.36 -5.35 2.63
N VAL A 153 -1.00 -5.66 1.39
CA VAL A 153 -0.18 -4.85 0.49
C VAL A 153 -1.05 -4.46 -0.69
N VAL A 154 -1.06 -3.17 -1.02
CA VAL A 154 -1.81 -2.62 -2.16
C VAL A 154 -0.82 -2.07 -3.19
N ILE A 155 -0.95 -2.52 -4.44
CA ILE A 155 -0.16 -2.04 -5.57
C ILE A 155 -1.14 -1.41 -6.56
N LEU A 156 -0.98 -0.12 -6.84
CA LEU A 156 -1.90 0.66 -7.64
C LEU A 156 -1.47 0.69 -9.10
N ASN A 157 -2.44 0.62 -9.98
CA ASN A 157 -2.27 0.84 -11.41
C ASN A 157 -2.72 2.26 -11.76
N VAL A 158 -1.81 3.05 -12.29
CA VAL A 158 -1.98 4.47 -12.59
C VAL A 158 -1.63 4.77 -14.04
N HIS A 159 -1.68 6.04 -14.46
CA HIS A 159 -1.39 6.46 -15.84
C HIS A 159 -2.23 5.70 -16.87
N ASN A 160 -3.55 5.67 -16.66
CA ASN A 160 -4.52 4.99 -17.55
C ASN A 160 -4.18 3.50 -17.79
N GLY A 161 -3.65 2.82 -16.76
CA GLY A 161 -3.30 1.40 -16.86
C GLY A 161 -1.84 1.12 -17.22
N GLY A 162 -1.05 2.15 -17.51
CA GLY A 162 0.31 2.00 -18.04
C GLY A 162 1.42 1.88 -17.01
N HIS A 163 1.12 2.05 -15.71
CA HIS A 163 2.16 2.09 -14.67
C HIS A 163 1.68 1.52 -13.33
N TRP A 164 2.60 0.90 -12.58
CA TRP A 164 2.34 0.32 -11.28
C TRP A 164 3.20 0.97 -10.20
N VAL A 165 2.59 1.26 -9.05
CA VAL A 165 3.24 1.89 -7.90
C VAL A 165 2.82 1.21 -6.59
N LEU A 166 3.70 1.19 -5.58
CA LEU A 166 3.36 0.68 -4.25
C LEU A 166 2.63 1.75 -3.44
N ALA A 167 1.41 1.44 -2.99
CA ALA A 167 0.71 2.28 -2.01
C ALA A 167 1.38 2.18 -0.64
N THR A 168 1.60 3.33 0.01
CA THR A 168 2.18 3.41 1.36
C THR A 168 1.17 3.88 2.39
N SER A 169 0.22 4.74 2.01
CA SER A 169 -0.93 5.12 2.83
C SER A 169 -2.04 5.72 1.97
N TYR A 170 -3.23 5.90 2.56
CA TYR A 170 -4.39 6.51 1.93
C TYR A 170 -5.11 7.43 2.90
N SER A 171 -5.43 8.66 2.49
CA SER A 171 -6.20 9.61 3.27
C SER A 171 -6.91 10.61 2.37
N GLY A 172 -8.17 10.93 2.68
CA GLY A 172 -8.91 11.99 2.01
C GLY A 172 -8.99 11.87 0.49
N GLY A 173 -9.14 10.66 -0.06
CA GLY A 173 -9.17 10.43 -1.51
C GLY A 173 -7.81 10.44 -2.20
N THR A 174 -6.70 10.47 -1.44
CA THR A 174 -5.33 10.54 -1.95
C THR A 174 -4.49 9.39 -1.42
N TRP A 175 -3.80 8.71 -2.31
CA TRP A 175 -2.83 7.66 -2.03
C TRP A 175 -1.43 8.26 -1.95
N LYS A 176 -0.70 8.05 -0.87
CA LYS A 176 0.76 8.19 -0.86
C LYS A 176 1.37 6.94 -1.47
N VAL A 177 2.43 7.09 -2.24
CA VAL A 177 3.03 5.98 -2.98
C VAL A 177 4.56 6.04 -3.00
N ASN A 178 5.17 4.86 -3.16
CA ASN A 178 6.52 4.72 -3.68
C ASN A 178 6.42 4.41 -5.17
N ASP A 179 6.81 5.38 -6.00
CA ASP A 179 6.73 5.28 -7.46
C ASP A 179 8.10 4.88 -8.04
N PRO A 180 8.22 3.69 -8.67
CA PRO A 180 9.51 3.24 -9.22
C PRO A 180 9.92 3.96 -10.50
N GLY A 181 8.98 4.56 -11.23
CA GLY A 181 9.26 5.19 -12.54
C GLY A 181 9.38 6.70 -12.49
N TYR A 182 8.50 7.36 -11.72
CA TYR A 182 8.37 8.82 -11.69
C TYR A 182 8.76 9.40 -10.32
N GLN A 183 8.91 10.74 -10.24
CA GLN A 183 9.16 11.45 -8.98
C GLN A 183 7.86 11.72 -8.20
N THR A 184 6.75 11.17 -8.66
CA THR A 184 5.43 11.33 -8.03
C THR A 184 5.40 10.59 -6.70
N THR A 185 4.85 11.24 -5.67
CA THR A 185 4.72 10.69 -4.31
C THR A 185 3.27 10.45 -3.90
N SER A 186 2.30 10.88 -4.71
CA SER A 186 0.87 10.69 -4.44
C SER A 186 0.04 10.66 -5.72
N TYR A 187 -1.11 9.95 -5.66
CA TYR A 187 -2.14 9.92 -6.69
C TYR A 187 -3.52 10.04 -6.03
N THR A 188 -4.44 10.75 -6.67
CA THR A 188 -5.85 10.77 -6.26
C THR A 188 -6.57 9.48 -6.70
N ASN A 189 -7.72 9.17 -6.08
CA ASN A 189 -8.53 8.03 -6.51
C ASN A 189 -8.90 8.06 -8.00
N SER A 190 -9.11 9.24 -8.58
CA SER A 190 -9.45 9.38 -10.01
C SER A 190 -8.30 9.04 -10.96
N GLU A 191 -7.06 9.07 -10.48
CA GLU A 191 -5.86 8.71 -11.25
C GLU A 191 -5.53 7.21 -11.16
N VAL A 192 -6.20 6.48 -10.25
CA VAL A 192 -6.02 5.03 -10.04
C VAL A 192 -7.02 4.28 -10.93
N SER A 193 -6.52 3.49 -11.86
CA SER A 193 -7.34 2.66 -12.75
C SER A 193 -7.90 1.43 -12.04
N LEU A 194 -7.07 0.79 -11.20
CA LEU A 194 -7.39 -0.34 -10.33
C LEU A 194 -6.23 -0.57 -9.33
N GLY A 195 -6.45 -1.44 -8.36
CA GLY A 195 -5.39 -1.89 -7.45
C GLY A 195 -5.32 -3.40 -7.36
N ALA A 196 -4.13 -3.94 -7.21
CA ALA A 196 -3.85 -5.33 -6.90
C ALA A 196 -3.55 -5.48 -5.41
N VAL A 197 -4.08 -6.54 -4.79
CA VAL A 197 -4.03 -6.74 -3.35
C VAL A 197 -3.38 -8.08 -3.02
N TYR A 198 -2.42 -8.05 -2.10
CA TYR A 198 -1.92 -9.23 -1.41
C TYR A 198 -2.32 -9.17 0.07
N LYS A 199 -2.76 -10.30 0.61
CA LYS A 199 -2.97 -10.51 2.06
C LYS A 199 -1.75 -11.23 2.63
N LEU A 200 -1.28 -10.81 3.79
CA LEU A 200 -0.25 -11.52 4.56
C LEU A 200 -0.86 -12.78 5.19
N ARG A 201 -0.08 -13.86 5.19
CA ARG A 201 -0.42 -15.14 5.81
C ARG A 201 0.33 -15.32 7.12
#